data_a9d7d87887cd1dcb53d6d8c4f808b4b3
#
_entry.id   a9d7d87887cd1dcb53d6d8c4f808b4b3
#
_cell.length_a   1.000
_cell.length_b   1.000
_cell.length_c   1.000
_cell.angle_alpha   90.00
_cell.angle_beta   90.00
_cell.angle_gamma   90.00
#
_symmetry.space_group_name_H-M   'P 1'
#
loop_
_entity.id
_entity.type
_entity.pdbx_description
1 polymer ?
#
loop_
_entity_poly.entity_id
_entity_poly.type
_entity_poly.pdbx_seq_one_letter_code
_entity_poly.pdbx_strand_id
1 'polypeptide(L)'
;MTTAAPANPRHLLVVDDDDRIRELLKTFLTRSGFRVTAAAGAAPARQLLEALDFDLAVLDVMMPGEDGLSLIAWLRGRSGRTGRLPVLMLTARGEPGDRIEGLRRGADDYLAKPFEPEELVLRIEAILRRATEGPANGGSGLSLGPCIFDPGRGELIRDGRPVRLTEAEVSLLRRLAQSPHEPVERRDLIQPDVDPTGRAIDIQVTRLRRKIETDPRSPRYLQTVRGIGYLLAPD
;
A
#
# COMPACT_ATOMS: atom_id res chain seq x y z
N MET A 1 -12.41 9.95 27.00
CA MET A 1 -13.15 8.82 26.41
C MET A 1 -12.15 7.68 26.21
N THR A 2 -12.18 6.70 27.09
CA THR A 2 -11.23 5.57 27.10
C THR A 2 -11.67 4.59 26.01
N THR A 3 -10.96 4.54 24.89
CA THR A 3 -11.17 3.52 23.87
C THR A 3 -10.77 2.17 24.49
N ALA A 4 -11.74 1.27 24.61
CA ALA A 4 -11.50 -0.08 25.08
C ALA A 4 -10.42 -0.74 24.20
N ALA A 5 -9.35 -1.25 24.81
CA ALA A 5 -8.32 -1.99 24.13
C ALA A 5 -8.96 -3.18 23.39
N PRO A 6 -8.57 -3.48 22.13
CA PRO A 6 -9.09 -4.64 21.41
C PRO A 6 -8.77 -5.91 22.20
N ALA A 7 -9.68 -6.88 22.19
CA ALA A 7 -9.60 -8.11 22.96
C ALA A 7 -8.35 -8.98 22.65
N ASN A 8 -7.61 -8.66 21.60
CA ASN A 8 -6.33 -9.27 21.25
C ASN A 8 -5.44 -8.23 20.54
N PRO A 9 -4.39 -7.68 21.20
CA PRO A 9 -3.54 -6.67 20.60
C PRO A 9 -2.76 -7.24 19.41
N ARG A 10 -2.66 -6.46 18.31
CA ARG A 10 -1.89 -6.82 17.12
C ARG A 10 -0.43 -7.06 17.47
N HIS A 11 0.14 -8.15 16.97
CA HIS A 11 1.49 -8.58 17.26
C HIS A 11 2.47 -8.09 16.19
N LEU A 12 3.38 -7.24 16.59
CA LEU A 12 4.40 -6.65 15.70
C LEU A 12 5.77 -7.31 15.94
N LEU A 13 6.50 -7.55 14.85
CA LEU A 13 7.93 -7.87 14.89
C LEU A 13 8.72 -6.60 14.58
N VAL A 14 9.66 -6.21 15.44
CA VAL A 14 10.59 -5.09 15.21
C VAL A 14 11.99 -5.67 15.01
N VAL A 15 12.64 -5.37 13.91
CA VAL A 15 13.99 -5.84 13.58
C VAL A 15 14.89 -4.64 13.30
N ASP A 16 15.87 -4.42 14.15
CA ASP A 16 16.83 -3.33 14.07
C ASP A 16 18.08 -3.78 14.83
N ASP A 17 19.28 -3.54 14.35
CA ASP A 17 20.53 -3.95 15.01
C ASP A 17 20.92 -3.02 16.16
N ASP A 18 20.47 -1.77 16.16
CA ASP A 18 20.70 -0.82 17.25
C ASP A 18 19.78 -1.13 18.44
N ASP A 19 20.41 -1.55 19.56
CA ASP A 19 19.71 -1.88 20.81
C ASP A 19 18.85 -0.72 21.34
N ARG A 20 19.32 0.52 21.17
CA ARG A 20 18.61 1.71 21.68
C ARG A 20 17.35 1.99 20.88
N ILE A 21 17.47 1.93 19.55
CA ILE A 21 16.33 2.12 18.65
C ILE A 21 15.33 0.99 18.88
N ARG A 22 15.79 -0.24 18.98
CA ARG A 22 14.95 -1.41 19.20
C ARG A 22 14.15 -1.33 20.50
N GLU A 23 14.76 -0.96 21.62
CA GLU A 23 14.08 -0.78 22.91
C GLU A 23 13.15 0.42 22.93
N LEU A 24 13.53 1.53 22.26
CA LEU A 24 12.67 2.70 22.11
C LEU A 24 11.39 2.35 21.34
N LEU A 25 11.54 1.71 20.20
CA LEU A 25 10.41 1.28 19.36
C LEU A 25 9.50 0.29 20.10
N LYS A 26 10.08 -0.69 20.76
CA LYS A 26 9.34 -1.67 21.57
C LYS A 26 8.53 -0.98 22.65
N THR A 27 9.15 -0.09 23.41
CA THR A 27 8.47 0.64 24.49
C THR A 27 7.35 1.52 23.96
N PHE A 28 7.61 2.28 22.90
CA PHE A 28 6.64 3.20 22.32
C PHE A 28 5.45 2.45 21.71
N LEU A 29 5.69 1.44 20.88
CA LEU A 29 4.64 0.65 20.24
C LEU A 29 3.81 -0.14 21.25
N THR A 30 4.44 -0.64 22.35
CA THR A 30 3.70 -1.29 23.44
C THR A 30 2.76 -0.30 24.14
N ARG A 31 3.20 0.93 24.40
CA ARG A 31 2.36 1.98 24.96
C ARG A 31 1.23 2.39 24.01
N SER A 32 1.44 2.26 22.70
CA SER A 32 0.42 2.50 21.67
C SER A 32 -0.56 1.33 21.49
N GLY A 33 -0.49 0.29 22.36
CA GLY A 33 -1.47 -0.80 22.41
C GLY A 33 -1.12 -2.02 21.55
N PHE A 34 0.10 -2.12 21.00
CA PHE A 34 0.57 -3.28 20.26
C PHE A 34 1.29 -4.29 21.18
N ARG A 35 1.21 -5.56 20.83
CA ARG A 35 2.15 -6.58 21.34
C ARG A 35 3.40 -6.52 20.46
N VAL A 36 4.59 -6.45 21.06
CA VAL A 36 5.85 -6.28 20.32
C VAL A 36 6.87 -7.35 20.70
N THR A 37 7.38 -8.03 19.69
CA THR A 37 8.57 -8.89 19.79
C THR A 37 9.68 -8.24 18.98
N ALA A 38 10.90 -8.25 19.51
CA ALA A 38 12.04 -7.59 18.90
C ALA A 38 13.15 -8.59 18.55
N ALA A 39 13.88 -8.32 17.46
CA ALA A 39 15.02 -9.10 16.98
C ALA A 39 16.18 -8.17 16.61
N ALA A 40 17.41 -8.58 16.93
CA ALA A 40 18.63 -7.81 16.70
C ALA A 40 19.22 -7.98 15.28
N GLY A 41 18.45 -8.51 14.33
CA GLY A 41 18.87 -8.73 12.95
C GLY A 41 18.09 -9.84 12.27
N ALA A 42 18.46 -10.14 11.02
CA ALA A 42 17.71 -11.04 10.16
C ALA A 42 17.67 -12.50 10.67
N ALA A 43 18.79 -13.05 11.17
CA ALA A 43 18.84 -14.43 11.62
C ALA A 43 17.89 -14.72 12.81
N PRO A 44 17.91 -13.96 13.93
CA PRO A 44 16.94 -14.13 15.00
C PRO A 44 15.50 -13.79 14.55
N ALA A 45 15.30 -12.85 13.62
CA ALA A 45 13.99 -12.54 13.08
C ALA A 45 13.38 -13.74 12.35
N ARG A 46 14.15 -14.48 11.56
CA ARG A 46 13.68 -15.70 10.88
C ARG A 46 13.20 -16.77 11.86
N GLN A 47 13.96 -17.00 12.93
CA GLN A 47 13.57 -17.96 13.98
C GLN A 47 12.24 -17.58 14.62
N LEU A 48 12.05 -16.29 14.90
CA LEU A 48 10.79 -15.79 15.44
C LEU A 48 9.62 -15.91 14.45
N LEU A 49 9.87 -15.63 13.17
CA LEU A 49 8.88 -15.74 12.10
C LEU A 49 8.45 -17.19 11.79
N GLU A 50 9.30 -18.16 12.11
CA GLU A 50 8.99 -19.58 12.01
C GLU A 50 8.24 -20.10 13.24
N ALA A 51 8.45 -19.49 14.42
CA ALA A 51 7.88 -19.92 15.69
C ALA A 51 6.58 -19.21 16.09
N LEU A 52 6.38 -17.97 15.63
CA LEU A 52 5.29 -17.09 16.06
C LEU A 52 4.59 -16.47 14.88
N ASP A 53 3.30 -16.20 15.07
CA ASP A 53 2.50 -15.40 14.15
C ASP A 53 2.62 -13.92 14.47
N PHE A 54 2.83 -13.11 13.43
CA PHE A 54 2.86 -11.67 13.49
C PHE A 54 1.79 -11.07 12.55
N ASP A 55 1.34 -9.86 12.87
CA ASP A 55 0.40 -9.10 12.06
C ASP A 55 1.12 -8.10 11.13
N LEU A 56 2.33 -7.64 11.51
CA LEU A 56 3.20 -6.78 10.72
C LEU A 56 4.63 -6.86 11.21
N ALA A 57 5.61 -6.70 10.29
CA ALA A 57 7.02 -6.54 10.61
C ALA A 57 7.49 -5.11 10.30
N VAL A 58 8.22 -4.51 11.24
CA VAL A 58 8.97 -3.27 11.08
C VAL A 58 10.44 -3.64 10.96
N LEU A 59 11.06 -3.38 9.81
CA LEU A 59 12.42 -3.84 9.50
C LEU A 59 13.34 -2.65 9.21
N ASP A 60 14.49 -2.59 9.87
CA ASP A 60 15.56 -1.71 9.40
C ASP A 60 16.15 -2.23 8.08
N VAL A 61 16.41 -1.33 7.15
CA VAL A 61 17.10 -1.66 5.90
C VAL A 61 18.57 -1.98 6.17
N MET A 62 19.22 -1.15 6.97
CA MET A 62 20.67 -1.19 7.18
C MET A 62 21.01 -2.00 8.43
N MET A 63 21.25 -3.30 8.25
CA MET A 63 21.69 -4.19 9.33
C MET A 63 23.00 -4.88 8.95
N PRO A 64 23.92 -5.13 9.88
CA PRO A 64 25.16 -5.85 9.61
C PRO A 64 24.91 -7.31 9.21
N GLY A 65 25.66 -7.77 8.23
CA GLY A 65 25.55 -9.11 7.68
C GLY A 65 24.45 -9.25 6.67
N GLU A 66 23.25 -9.58 7.11
CA GLU A 66 22.07 -9.68 6.24
C GLU A 66 21.17 -8.45 6.42
N ASP A 67 20.97 -7.69 5.34
CA ASP A 67 20.15 -6.48 5.31
C ASP A 67 18.64 -6.77 5.34
N GLY A 68 17.85 -5.73 5.61
CA GLY A 68 16.38 -5.83 5.64
C GLY A 68 15.77 -6.16 4.28
N LEU A 69 16.44 -5.80 3.18
CA LEU A 69 15.98 -6.13 1.82
C LEU A 69 16.12 -7.63 1.50
N SER A 70 17.15 -8.26 2.03
CA SER A 70 17.35 -9.71 1.93
C SER A 70 16.34 -10.47 2.80
N LEU A 71 16.04 -9.95 3.99
CA LEU A 71 15.03 -10.54 4.86
C LEU A 71 13.63 -10.46 4.24
N ILE A 72 13.26 -9.35 3.62
CA ILE A 72 11.95 -9.25 2.93
C ILE A 72 11.88 -10.17 1.71
N ALA A 73 12.97 -10.31 0.93
CA ALA A 73 13.01 -11.25 -0.18
C ALA A 73 12.82 -12.70 0.29
N TRP A 74 13.44 -13.07 1.41
CA TRP A 74 13.23 -14.36 2.05
C TRP A 74 11.77 -14.55 2.50
N LEU A 75 11.15 -13.54 3.13
CA LEU A 75 9.74 -13.56 3.52
C LEU A 75 8.83 -13.82 2.31
N ARG A 76 9.03 -13.09 1.23
CA ARG A 76 8.20 -13.22 0.01
C ARG A 76 8.38 -14.55 -0.72
N GLY A 77 9.49 -15.26 -0.49
CA GLY A 77 9.70 -16.63 -0.95
C GLY A 77 8.95 -17.70 -0.13
N ARG A 78 8.32 -17.34 1.00
CA ARG A 78 7.57 -18.27 1.84
C ARG A 78 6.11 -18.38 1.40
N SER A 79 5.54 -19.57 1.62
CA SER A 79 4.11 -19.80 1.39
C SER A 79 3.27 -19.42 2.63
N GLY A 80 1.97 -19.19 2.44
CA GLY A 80 1.04 -18.96 3.53
C GLY A 80 1.11 -17.57 4.15
N ARG A 81 0.84 -17.48 5.45
CA ARG A 81 0.74 -16.23 6.20
C ARG A 81 2.07 -15.46 6.26
N THR A 82 3.16 -16.16 6.47
CA THR A 82 4.50 -15.57 6.56
C THR A 82 4.91 -14.85 5.28
N GLY A 83 4.65 -15.43 4.10
CA GLY A 83 4.93 -14.80 2.80
C GLY A 83 4.09 -13.56 2.50
N ARG A 84 2.93 -13.43 3.17
CA ARG A 84 2.00 -12.29 3.04
C ARG A 84 2.09 -11.31 4.21
N LEU A 85 3.02 -11.54 5.15
CA LEU A 85 3.18 -10.65 6.29
C LEU A 85 3.45 -9.22 5.82
N PRO A 86 2.64 -8.23 6.23
CA PRO A 86 2.90 -6.84 5.91
C PRO A 86 4.24 -6.36 6.47
N VAL A 87 4.97 -5.56 5.70
CA VAL A 87 6.31 -5.08 6.06
C VAL A 87 6.40 -3.57 5.89
N LEU A 88 6.74 -2.87 6.98
CA LEU A 88 7.15 -1.47 6.97
C LEU A 88 8.68 -1.41 7.08
N MET A 89 9.35 -0.79 6.10
CA MET A 89 10.80 -0.64 6.11
C MET A 89 11.20 0.69 6.74
N LEU A 90 12.18 0.66 7.66
CA LEU A 90 12.85 1.85 8.16
C LEU A 90 14.14 2.05 7.37
N THR A 91 14.37 3.25 6.82
CA THR A 91 15.53 3.51 5.97
C THR A 91 16.27 4.78 6.38
N ALA A 92 17.59 4.80 6.28
CA ALA A 92 18.35 6.02 6.43
C ALA A 92 18.01 6.99 5.28
N ARG A 93 17.89 8.28 5.61
CA ARG A 93 17.59 9.34 4.65
C ARG A 93 18.76 9.47 3.68
N GLY A 94 18.60 9.10 2.40
CA GLY A 94 19.70 9.35 1.49
C GLY A 94 19.55 8.94 0.03
N GLU A 95 18.93 7.82 -0.30
CA GLU A 95 18.89 7.45 -1.72
C GLU A 95 17.47 7.15 -2.24
N PRO A 96 17.01 7.90 -3.26
CA PRO A 96 15.75 7.59 -3.95
C PRO A 96 15.74 6.16 -4.53
N GLY A 97 16.94 5.60 -4.81
CA GLY A 97 17.12 4.24 -5.32
C GLY A 97 16.68 3.15 -4.36
N ASP A 98 17.03 3.26 -3.08
CA ASP A 98 16.72 2.25 -2.06
C ASP A 98 15.21 2.12 -1.82
N ARG A 99 14.50 3.25 -1.87
CA ARG A 99 13.04 3.28 -1.72
C ARG A 99 12.33 2.58 -2.89
N ILE A 100 12.81 2.79 -4.12
CA ILE A 100 12.26 2.16 -5.33
C ILE A 100 12.58 0.67 -5.34
N GLU A 101 13.81 0.30 -4.97
CA GLU A 101 14.25 -1.09 -4.93
C GLU A 101 13.47 -1.91 -3.90
N GLY A 102 13.25 -1.35 -2.74
CA GLY A 102 12.52 -2.04 -1.69
C GLY A 102 11.03 -2.22 -1.99
N LEU A 103 10.35 -1.21 -2.60
CA LEU A 103 8.98 -1.37 -3.09
C LEU A 103 8.89 -2.47 -4.15
N ARG A 104 9.91 -2.61 -5.00
CA ARG A 104 10.02 -3.73 -5.95
C ARG A 104 10.18 -5.08 -5.27
N ARG A 105 10.82 -5.11 -4.08
CA ARG A 105 11.05 -6.33 -3.29
C ARG A 105 9.86 -6.72 -2.41
N GLY A 106 8.78 -5.93 -2.41
CA GLY A 106 7.52 -6.28 -1.77
C GLY A 106 7.29 -5.72 -0.37
N ALA A 107 7.94 -4.59 -0.01
CA ALA A 107 7.55 -3.82 1.17
C ALA A 107 6.20 -3.13 0.97
N ASP A 108 5.42 -3.01 2.03
CA ASP A 108 4.09 -2.38 2.00
C ASP A 108 4.15 -0.87 2.22
N ASP A 109 5.18 -0.36 2.91
CA ASP A 109 5.47 1.07 3.08
C ASP A 109 6.93 1.29 3.55
N TYR A 110 7.38 2.57 3.50
CA TYR A 110 8.70 3.03 3.92
C TYR A 110 8.61 4.24 4.82
N LEU A 111 9.48 4.28 5.85
CA LEU A 111 9.63 5.42 6.74
C LEU A 111 11.11 5.80 6.84
N ALA A 112 11.44 7.05 6.48
CA ALA A 112 12.81 7.53 6.53
C ALA A 112 13.21 7.92 7.95
N LYS A 113 14.38 7.47 8.42
CA LYS A 113 15.02 7.94 9.66
C LYS A 113 15.71 9.30 9.42
N PRO A 114 15.60 10.31 10.32
CA PRO A 114 14.80 10.31 11.55
C PRO A 114 13.30 10.51 11.27
N PHE A 115 12.45 9.91 12.08
CA PHE A 115 10.99 10.01 11.99
C PHE A 115 10.37 10.32 13.35
N GLU A 116 9.17 10.89 13.33
CA GLU A 116 8.38 11.06 14.54
C GLU A 116 7.69 9.73 14.93
N PRO A 117 7.72 9.34 16.22
CA PRO A 117 7.12 8.09 16.66
C PRO A 117 5.62 7.96 16.30
N GLU A 118 4.88 9.06 16.31
CA GLU A 118 3.48 9.11 15.93
C GLU A 118 3.28 8.77 14.44
N GLU A 119 4.18 9.19 13.56
CA GLU A 119 4.14 8.84 12.13
C GLU A 119 4.29 7.32 11.94
N LEU A 120 5.17 6.69 12.69
CA LEU A 120 5.36 5.24 12.66
C LEU A 120 4.04 4.52 13.02
N VAL A 121 3.36 4.93 14.09
CA VAL A 121 2.08 4.33 14.51
C VAL A 121 1.02 4.49 13.44
N LEU A 122 0.84 5.70 12.89
CA LEU A 122 -0.15 5.97 11.85
C LEU A 122 0.08 5.09 10.60
N ARG A 123 1.34 4.86 10.19
CA ARG A 123 1.69 3.98 9.08
C ARG A 123 1.40 2.52 9.39
N ILE A 124 1.77 2.04 10.59
CA ILE A 124 1.46 0.68 11.05
C ILE A 124 -0.04 0.45 11.03
N GLU A 125 -0.84 1.36 11.60
CA GLU A 125 -2.30 1.25 11.62
C GLU A 125 -2.89 1.25 10.21
N ALA A 126 -2.39 2.10 9.31
CA ALA A 126 -2.82 2.13 7.92
C ALA A 126 -2.52 0.81 7.17
N ILE A 127 -1.36 0.20 7.42
CA ILE A 127 -1.00 -1.10 6.83
C ILE A 127 -1.87 -2.21 7.42
N LEU A 128 -2.01 -2.27 8.75
CA LEU A 128 -2.81 -3.30 9.44
C LEU A 128 -4.29 -3.24 9.05
N ARG A 129 -4.85 -2.05 8.92
CA ARG A 129 -6.21 -1.85 8.43
C ARG A 129 -6.37 -2.47 7.03
N ARG A 130 -5.46 -2.17 6.11
CA ARG A 130 -5.44 -2.75 4.75
C ARG A 130 -5.29 -4.28 4.75
N ALA A 131 -4.52 -4.83 5.68
CA ALA A 131 -4.29 -6.28 5.79
C ALA A 131 -5.46 -7.05 6.42
N THR A 132 -6.24 -6.40 7.31
CA THR A 132 -7.43 -7.00 7.97
C THR A 132 -8.69 -6.91 7.11
N GLU A 133 -8.80 -5.86 6.35
CA GLU A 133 -9.80 -5.67 5.34
C GLU A 133 -9.34 -6.45 4.11
N GLY A 134 -9.37 -7.78 4.16
CA GLY A 134 -9.03 -8.65 3.02
C GLY A 134 -9.84 -8.28 1.77
N PRO A 135 -9.58 -8.86 0.59
CA PRO A 135 -10.19 -8.45 -0.69
C PRO A 135 -11.73 -8.60 -0.77
N ALA A 136 -12.39 -8.73 0.38
CA ALA A 136 -13.85 -8.79 0.48
C ALA A 136 -14.30 -8.06 1.75
N ASN A 137 -14.64 -6.80 1.61
CA ASN A 137 -15.50 -5.90 2.37
C ASN A 137 -14.79 -4.66 2.95
N GLY A 138 -14.91 -3.55 2.23
CA GLY A 138 -15.03 -2.21 2.82
C GLY A 138 -13.73 -1.49 3.16
N GLY A 139 -12.93 -1.05 2.17
CA GLY A 139 -11.92 -0.05 2.46
C GLY A 139 -10.88 0.15 1.35
N SER A 140 -11.15 1.08 0.51
CA SER A 140 -10.39 1.76 -0.55
C SER A 140 -10.23 1.07 -1.91
N GLY A 141 -10.49 -0.20 -2.09
CA GLY A 141 -10.60 -0.78 -3.43
C GLY A 141 -11.98 -0.51 -4.02
N LEU A 142 -12.07 0.27 -5.09
CA LEU A 142 -13.31 0.46 -5.83
C LEU A 142 -13.59 -0.77 -6.69
N SER A 143 -14.74 -1.40 -6.47
CA SER A 143 -15.23 -2.52 -7.30
C SER A 143 -15.71 -1.99 -8.64
N LEU A 144 -15.15 -2.52 -9.72
CA LEU A 144 -15.47 -2.17 -11.10
C LEU A 144 -15.79 -3.46 -11.85
N GLY A 145 -16.77 -4.23 -11.35
CA GLY A 145 -17.13 -5.56 -11.83
C GLY A 145 -16.01 -6.58 -11.64
N PRO A 146 -15.40 -7.10 -12.73
CA PRO A 146 -14.32 -8.07 -12.60
C PRO A 146 -13.02 -7.44 -12.09
N CYS A 147 -12.99 -6.11 -11.94
CA CYS A 147 -11.81 -5.36 -11.52
C CYS A 147 -12.01 -4.76 -10.13
N ILE A 148 -10.89 -4.67 -9.38
CA ILE A 148 -10.78 -3.92 -8.13
C ILE A 148 -9.64 -2.93 -8.31
N PHE A 149 -9.93 -1.64 -8.16
CA PHE A 149 -8.92 -0.59 -8.20
C PHE A 149 -8.62 -0.08 -6.80
N ASP A 150 -7.38 -0.17 -6.36
CA ASP A 150 -6.88 0.43 -5.12
C ASP A 150 -6.29 1.82 -5.40
N PRO A 151 -6.99 2.93 -5.05
CA PRO A 151 -6.48 4.28 -5.28
C PRO A 151 -5.21 4.60 -4.47
N GLY A 152 -5.05 4.01 -3.29
CA GLY A 152 -3.89 4.22 -2.43
C GLY A 152 -2.62 3.65 -3.06
N ARG A 153 -2.69 2.41 -3.55
CA ARG A 153 -1.57 1.72 -4.23
C ARG A 153 -1.45 2.09 -5.71
N GLY A 154 -2.53 2.54 -6.34
CA GLY A 154 -2.60 2.73 -7.79
C GLY A 154 -2.60 1.41 -8.54
N GLU A 155 -3.10 0.35 -7.92
CA GLU A 155 -3.13 -1.00 -8.47
C GLU A 155 -4.53 -1.35 -8.98
N LEU A 156 -4.59 -1.98 -10.13
CA LEU A 156 -5.80 -2.57 -10.69
C LEU A 156 -5.63 -4.08 -10.74
N ILE A 157 -6.59 -4.79 -10.16
CA ILE A 157 -6.65 -6.26 -10.20
C ILE A 157 -7.88 -6.65 -11.00
N ARG A 158 -7.76 -7.54 -11.98
CA ARG A 158 -8.86 -8.12 -12.74
C ARG A 158 -8.86 -9.63 -12.58
N ASP A 159 -9.98 -10.20 -12.14
CA ASP A 159 -10.13 -11.65 -11.93
C ASP A 159 -8.98 -12.25 -11.08
N GLY A 160 -8.55 -11.51 -10.03
CA GLY A 160 -7.45 -11.89 -9.15
C GLY A 160 -6.04 -11.71 -9.72
N ARG A 161 -5.88 -11.14 -10.94
CA ARG A 161 -4.59 -10.91 -11.59
C ARG A 161 -4.29 -9.41 -11.71
N PRO A 162 -3.05 -8.98 -11.45
CA PRO A 162 -2.68 -7.58 -11.58
C PRO A 162 -2.71 -7.13 -13.05
N VAL A 163 -3.35 -5.97 -13.28
CA VAL A 163 -3.39 -5.31 -14.60
C VAL A 163 -2.44 -4.11 -14.58
N ARG A 164 -1.47 -4.12 -15.46
CA ARG A 164 -0.48 -3.04 -15.55
C ARG A 164 -1.14 -1.74 -16.03
N LEU A 165 -1.07 -0.71 -15.18
CA LEU A 165 -1.45 0.67 -15.50
C LEU A 165 -0.20 1.51 -15.77
N THR A 166 -0.32 2.50 -16.64
CA THR A 166 0.67 3.58 -16.77
C THR A 166 0.43 4.62 -15.65
N GLU A 167 1.43 5.43 -15.34
CA GLU A 167 1.31 6.48 -14.31
C GLU A 167 0.17 7.45 -14.60
N ALA A 168 -0.03 7.82 -15.86
CA ALA A 168 -1.14 8.66 -16.30
C ALA A 168 -2.51 7.98 -16.09
N GLU A 169 -2.64 6.68 -16.32
CA GLU A 169 -3.86 5.92 -16.09
C GLU A 169 -4.16 5.79 -14.58
N VAL A 170 -3.14 5.60 -13.75
CA VAL A 170 -3.26 5.58 -12.29
C VAL A 170 -3.71 6.94 -11.78
N SER A 171 -3.10 8.03 -12.25
CA SER A 171 -3.44 9.40 -11.87
C SER A 171 -4.90 9.74 -12.23
N LEU A 172 -5.32 9.36 -13.43
CA LEU A 172 -6.70 9.57 -13.88
C LEU A 172 -7.71 8.80 -13.03
N LEU A 173 -7.47 7.52 -12.77
CA LEU A 173 -8.34 6.70 -11.92
C LEU A 173 -8.39 7.23 -10.48
N ARG A 174 -7.25 7.64 -9.91
CA ARG A 174 -7.21 8.24 -8.57
C ARG A 174 -8.05 9.50 -8.48
N ARG A 175 -7.97 10.36 -9.50
CA ARG A 175 -8.74 11.59 -9.53
C ARG A 175 -10.25 11.33 -9.58
N LEU A 176 -10.68 10.42 -10.44
CA LEU A 176 -12.07 10.00 -10.54
C LEU A 176 -12.56 9.26 -9.29
N ALA A 177 -11.67 8.52 -8.63
CA ALA A 177 -11.95 7.78 -7.40
C ALA A 177 -12.15 8.69 -6.16
N GLN A 178 -11.77 9.97 -6.23
CA GLN A 178 -12.02 10.94 -5.14
C GLN A 178 -13.50 11.30 -5.00
N SER A 179 -14.26 11.25 -6.10
CA SER A 179 -15.70 11.56 -6.13
C SER A 179 -16.46 10.49 -6.94
N PRO A 180 -16.60 9.25 -6.37
CA PRO A 180 -17.35 8.19 -7.04
C PRO A 180 -18.79 8.62 -7.29
N HIS A 181 -19.34 8.22 -8.43
CA HIS A 181 -20.70 8.56 -8.89
C HIS A 181 -20.94 10.05 -9.19
N GLU A 182 -19.91 10.90 -9.08
CA GLU A 182 -20.00 12.31 -9.43
C GLU A 182 -19.23 12.63 -10.73
N PRO A 183 -19.77 13.47 -11.61
CA PRO A 183 -19.05 13.89 -12.81
C PRO A 183 -17.88 14.80 -12.47
N VAL A 184 -16.70 14.46 -12.97
CA VAL A 184 -15.49 15.30 -12.88
C VAL A 184 -15.27 16.01 -14.20
N GLU A 185 -15.10 17.34 -14.15
CA GLU A 185 -14.90 18.14 -15.35
C GLU A 185 -13.58 17.79 -16.05
N ARG A 186 -13.58 17.86 -17.40
CA ARG A 186 -12.37 17.54 -18.19
C ARG A 186 -11.17 18.37 -17.79
N ARG A 187 -11.37 19.67 -17.51
CA ARG A 187 -10.29 20.58 -17.11
C ARG A 187 -9.60 20.14 -15.81
N ASP A 188 -10.37 19.54 -14.87
CA ASP A 188 -9.86 19.09 -13.58
C ASP A 188 -9.10 17.75 -13.68
N LEU A 189 -9.24 17.04 -14.79
CA LEU A 189 -8.53 15.81 -15.12
C LEU A 189 -7.23 16.06 -15.91
N ILE A 190 -7.08 17.24 -16.50
CA ILE A 190 -5.89 17.63 -17.27
C ILE A 190 -4.72 17.83 -16.30
N GLN A 191 -3.56 17.27 -16.65
CA GLN A 191 -2.27 17.64 -16.05
C GLN A 191 -1.66 18.73 -16.94
N PRO A 192 -1.67 20.02 -16.50
CA PRO A 192 -1.24 21.14 -17.34
C PRO A 192 0.16 21.01 -17.91
N ASP A 193 1.05 20.35 -17.15
CA ASP A 193 2.46 20.15 -17.49
C ASP A 193 2.68 19.07 -18.57
N VAL A 194 1.67 18.23 -18.84
CA VAL A 194 1.80 17.05 -19.74
C VAL A 194 0.94 17.18 -21.00
N ASP A 195 -0.24 17.79 -20.91
CA ASP A 195 -1.14 17.97 -22.06
C ASP A 195 -2.01 19.23 -21.93
N PRO A 196 -1.57 20.35 -22.51
CA PRO A 196 -2.36 21.59 -22.53
C PRO A 196 -3.66 21.51 -23.32
N THR A 197 -3.83 20.50 -24.19
CA THR A 197 -4.97 20.39 -25.12
C THR A 197 -6.10 19.50 -24.63
N GLY A 198 -5.87 18.71 -23.57
CA GLY A 198 -6.85 17.77 -23.00
C GLY A 198 -7.20 16.57 -23.89
N ARG A 199 -6.57 16.43 -25.06
CA ARG A 199 -6.81 15.29 -25.98
C ARG A 199 -6.26 13.98 -25.43
N ALA A 200 -5.20 14.02 -24.62
CA ALA A 200 -4.63 12.83 -23.99
C ALA A 200 -5.61 12.16 -23.03
N ILE A 201 -6.50 12.89 -22.37
CA ILE A 201 -7.51 12.35 -21.46
C ILE A 201 -8.44 11.37 -22.19
N ASP A 202 -8.95 11.72 -23.36
CA ASP A 202 -9.88 10.87 -24.12
C ASP A 202 -9.19 9.55 -24.55
N ILE A 203 -7.89 9.64 -24.87
CA ILE A 203 -7.07 8.45 -25.21
C ILE A 203 -6.86 7.59 -23.95
N GLN A 204 -6.57 8.21 -22.81
CA GLN A 204 -6.39 7.48 -21.52
C GLN A 204 -7.69 6.80 -21.09
N VAL A 205 -8.83 7.49 -21.18
CA VAL A 205 -10.15 6.92 -20.91
C VAL A 205 -10.42 5.71 -21.81
N THR A 206 -10.13 5.83 -23.11
CA THR A 206 -10.30 4.71 -24.05
C THR A 206 -9.44 3.51 -23.71
N ARG A 207 -8.19 3.74 -23.28
CA ARG A 207 -7.27 2.67 -22.83
C ARG A 207 -7.73 2.04 -21.52
N LEU A 208 -8.17 2.84 -20.54
CA LEU A 208 -8.70 2.37 -19.27
C LEU A 208 -9.96 1.52 -19.46
N ARG A 209 -10.89 1.95 -20.32
CA ARG A 209 -12.08 1.15 -20.64
C ARG A 209 -11.73 -0.25 -21.14
N ARG A 210 -10.71 -0.40 -21.97
CA ARG A 210 -10.25 -1.72 -22.43
C ARG A 210 -9.72 -2.61 -21.30
N LYS A 211 -9.26 -2.01 -20.20
CA LYS A 211 -8.73 -2.73 -19.03
C LYS A 211 -9.79 -3.03 -17.98
N ILE A 212 -10.77 -2.14 -17.82
CA ILE A 212 -11.76 -2.19 -16.74
C ILE A 212 -13.06 -2.80 -17.22
N GLU A 213 -13.56 -2.35 -18.38
CA GLU A 213 -14.90 -2.73 -18.86
C GLU A 213 -14.92 -4.14 -19.46
N THR A 214 -16.07 -4.78 -19.37
CA THR A 214 -16.36 -6.01 -20.14
C THR A 214 -16.61 -5.67 -21.61
N ASP A 215 -17.36 -4.60 -21.86
CA ASP A 215 -17.53 -4.01 -23.19
C ASP A 215 -17.09 -2.54 -23.20
N PRO A 216 -15.92 -2.20 -23.78
CA PRO A 216 -15.43 -0.84 -23.85
C PRO A 216 -16.31 0.14 -24.64
N ARG A 217 -17.21 -0.37 -25.50
CA ARG A 217 -18.14 0.45 -26.32
C ARG A 217 -19.39 0.82 -25.52
N SER A 218 -19.74 0.03 -24.52
CA SER A 218 -20.86 0.27 -23.59
C SER A 218 -20.33 0.33 -22.15
N PRO A 219 -19.60 1.40 -21.76
CA PRO A 219 -18.92 1.47 -20.48
C PRO A 219 -19.91 1.61 -19.33
N ARG A 220 -19.78 0.71 -18.35
CA ARG A 220 -20.59 0.69 -17.12
C ARG A 220 -19.92 1.48 -16.01
N TYR A 221 -18.61 1.36 -15.87
CA TYR A 221 -17.84 1.89 -14.74
C TYR A 221 -17.20 3.25 -15.06
N LEU A 222 -16.59 3.42 -16.23
CA LEU A 222 -15.96 4.66 -16.64
C LEU A 222 -16.82 5.34 -17.73
N GLN A 223 -17.78 6.13 -17.29
CA GLN A 223 -18.80 6.74 -18.13
C GLN A 223 -18.38 8.12 -18.67
N THR A 224 -18.97 8.52 -19.81
CA THR A 224 -18.85 9.89 -20.33
C THR A 224 -20.10 10.68 -20.00
N VAL A 225 -19.92 11.81 -19.33
CA VAL A 225 -21.01 12.78 -19.10
C VAL A 225 -20.88 13.89 -20.13
N ARG A 226 -21.77 13.87 -21.11
CA ARG A 226 -21.73 14.81 -22.26
C ARG A 226 -21.73 16.26 -21.77
N GLY A 227 -20.82 17.07 -22.31
CA GLY A 227 -20.71 18.50 -21.98
C GLY A 227 -19.99 18.80 -20.66
N ILE A 228 -19.67 17.78 -19.83
CA ILE A 228 -19.01 17.94 -18.53
C ILE A 228 -17.65 17.24 -18.54
N GLY A 229 -17.62 15.92 -18.59
CA GLY A 229 -16.38 15.16 -18.45
C GLY A 229 -16.61 13.67 -18.29
N TYR A 230 -16.06 13.10 -17.23
CA TYR A 230 -16.09 11.67 -16.96
C TYR A 230 -16.54 11.39 -15.52
N LEU A 231 -17.08 10.20 -15.33
CA LEU A 231 -17.62 9.70 -14.06
C LEU A 231 -17.11 8.28 -13.86
N LEU A 232 -16.64 7.97 -12.65
CA LEU A 232 -16.38 6.61 -12.21
C LEU A 232 -17.55 6.13 -11.36
N ALA A 233 -18.20 5.05 -11.79
CA ALA A 233 -19.36 4.45 -11.14
C ALA A 233 -18.98 3.04 -10.63
N PRO A 234 -18.34 2.90 -9.45
CA PRO A 234 -18.11 1.59 -8.84
C PRO A 234 -19.42 0.87 -8.53
N ASP A 235 -19.36 -0.46 -8.30
CA ASP A 235 -20.52 -1.25 -7.86
C ASP A 235 -20.98 -0.89 -6.46
#